data_0b6e72524a0fcdbf402b843197162a4c
#
_entry.id   0b6e72524a0fcdbf402b843197162a4c
#
_cell.length_a   1.000
_cell.length_b   1.000
_cell.length_c   1.000
_cell.angle_alpha   90.00
_cell.angle_beta   90.00
_cell.angle_gamma   90.00
#
_symmetry.space_group_name_H-M   'P 1'
#
loop_
_entity.id
_entity.type
_entity.pdbx_description
1 polymer ?
#
loop_
_entity_poly.entity_id
_entity_poly.type
_entity_poly.pdbx_seq_one_letter_code
_entity_poly.pdbx_strand_id
1 'polypeptide(L)'
;MRRKFVYTLWSLLLGFILSAALFVVAVERGWIGYMPDLERIQNPINKFASQALTADGKLLGTWSTSENRIFVATDSISPHLFKALVATEDERFYDHCGIDAKALGRAVVKRGIMGQHNAGGGSTITQQLAKQLYSGKASNTLQRLLQKPIEWVIAVEIERYYTKDEIMTLYLNYFDFLHNAVGIKTAANVYFGKTPSELTITEAATLIGMCKNPSLFNPVRDAERCRQRRNVV
;
A
#
# COMPACT_ATOMS: atom_id res chain seq x y z
N MET A 1 9.00 -13.29 48.46
CA MET A 1 8.29 -12.26 47.65
C MET A 1 8.83 -12.14 46.22
N ARG A 2 10.13 -11.96 45.97
CA ARG A 2 10.72 -11.79 44.60
C ARG A 2 10.39 -12.92 43.61
N ARG A 3 10.47 -14.21 43.98
CA ARG A 3 10.19 -15.32 43.07
C ARG A 3 8.72 -15.36 42.60
N LYS A 4 7.75 -15.13 43.49
CA LYS A 4 6.32 -15.07 43.11
C LYS A 4 6.06 -13.93 42.13
N PHE A 5 6.63 -12.76 42.35
CA PHE A 5 6.54 -11.61 41.45
C PHE A 5 7.10 -11.92 40.06
N VAL A 6 8.27 -12.56 39.99
CA VAL A 6 8.87 -12.97 38.71
C VAL A 6 7.99 -13.98 37.98
N TYR A 7 7.46 -15.00 38.68
CA TYR A 7 6.53 -15.96 38.05
C TYR A 7 5.24 -15.31 37.55
N THR A 8 4.67 -14.36 38.30
CA THR A 8 3.50 -13.60 37.86
C THR A 8 3.80 -12.79 36.58
N LEU A 9 4.96 -12.17 36.53
CA LEU A 9 5.38 -11.38 35.35
C LEU A 9 5.57 -12.26 34.11
N TRP A 10 6.18 -13.44 34.28
CA TRP A 10 6.32 -14.43 33.19
C TRP A 10 4.98 -15.03 32.76
N SER A 11 4.09 -15.31 33.68
CA SER A 11 2.75 -15.82 33.33
C SER A 11 1.90 -14.78 32.60
N LEU A 12 2.00 -13.48 32.96
CA LEU A 12 1.34 -12.40 32.23
C LEU A 12 1.93 -12.24 30.83
N LEU A 13 3.25 -12.27 30.68
CA LEU A 13 3.90 -12.21 29.38
C LEU A 13 3.50 -13.40 28.48
N LEU A 14 3.53 -14.61 29.02
CA LEU A 14 3.11 -15.82 28.29
C LEU A 14 1.61 -15.74 27.89
N GLY A 15 0.75 -15.31 28.81
CA GLY A 15 -0.66 -15.08 28.53
C GLY A 15 -0.89 -14.06 27.42
N PHE A 16 -0.14 -12.96 27.42
CA PHE A 16 -0.17 -11.97 26.37
C PHE A 16 0.29 -12.54 24.99
N ILE A 17 1.40 -13.29 24.98
CA ILE A 17 1.90 -13.93 23.74
C ILE A 17 0.87 -14.93 23.19
N LEU A 18 0.29 -15.77 24.05
CA LEU A 18 -0.73 -16.75 23.65
C LEU A 18 -2.00 -16.06 23.13
N SER A 19 -2.46 -14.98 23.79
CA SER A 19 -3.63 -14.23 23.32
C SER A 19 -3.37 -13.55 21.99
N ALA A 20 -2.16 -13.00 21.77
CA ALA A 20 -1.76 -12.42 20.49
C ALA A 20 -1.71 -13.49 19.38
N ALA A 21 -1.14 -14.67 19.66
CA ALA A 21 -1.09 -15.78 18.71
C ALA A 21 -2.52 -16.28 18.35
N LEU A 22 -3.40 -16.47 19.34
CA LEU A 22 -4.79 -16.82 19.10
C LEU A 22 -5.54 -15.77 18.28
N PHE A 23 -5.26 -14.50 18.52
CA PHE A 23 -5.84 -13.40 17.74
C PHE A 23 -5.41 -13.46 16.28
N VAL A 24 -4.12 -13.69 16.00
CA VAL A 24 -3.63 -13.86 14.62
C VAL A 24 -4.32 -15.04 13.93
N VAL A 25 -4.41 -16.20 14.60
CA VAL A 25 -5.12 -17.38 14.08
C VAL A 25 -6.60 -17.08 13.81
N ALA A 26 -7.26 -16.33 14.68
CA ALA A 26 -8.67 -15.95 14.51
C ALA A 26 -8.86 -15.02 13.29
N VAL A 27 -7.90 -14.13 13.01
CA VAL A 27 -7.88 -13.29 11.81
C VAL A 27 -7.63 -14.15 10.55
N GLU A 28 -6.63 -15.04 10.57
CA GLU A 28 -6.35 -15.97 9.45
C GLU A 28 -7.57 -16.86 9.11
N ARG A 29 -8.30 -17.31 10.12
CA ARG A 29 -9.52 -18.13 9.94
C ARG A 29 -10.75 -17.31 9.53
N GLY A 30 -10.61 -15.99 9.37
CA GLY A 30 -11.73 -15.11 9.04
C GLY A 30 -12.78 -14.96 10.16
N TRP A 31 -12.47 -15.35 11.40
CA TRP A 31 -13.36 -15.15 12.54
C TRP A 31 -13.44 -13.68 12.98
N ILE A 32 -12.40 -12.92 12.68
CA ILE A 32 -12.28 -11.49 12.97
C ILE A 32 -12.06 -10.74 11.67
N GLY A 33 -13.11 -10.14 11.14
CA GLY A 33 -13.06 -9.35 9.91
C GLY A 33 -13.08 -10.18 8.63
N TYR A 34 -12.88 -9.50 7.50
CA TYR A 34 -12.84 -10.12 6.17
C TYR A 34 -11.42 -10.58 5.85
N MET A 35 -11.23 -11.86 5.64
CA MET A 35 -10.00 -12.43 5.09
C MET A 35 -10.30 -12.92 3.66
N PRO A 36 -9.59 -12.43 2.64
CA PRO A 36 -9.79 -12.88 1.27
C PRO A 36 -9.35 -14.33 1.11
N ASP A 37 -10.05 -15.07 0.25
CA ASP A 37 -9.66 -16.42 -0.14
C ASP A 37 -8.32 -16.39 -0.88
N LEU A 38 -7.59 -17.49 -0.81
CA LEU A 38 -6.28 -17.64 -1.45
C LEU A 38 -6.30 -17.30 -2.94
N GLU A 39 -7.33 -17.74 -3.64
CA GLU A 39 -7.52 -17.45 -5.07
C GLU A 39 -7.60 -15.94 -5.35
N ARG A 40 -8.24 -15.18 -4.45
CA ARG A 40 -8.31 -13.70 -4.57
C ARG A 40 -6.98 -13.02 -4.26
N ILE A 41 -6.15 -13.61 -3.41
CA ILE A 41 -4.80 -13.10 -3.15
C ILE A 41 -3.90 -13.38 -4.36
N GLN A 42 -4.01 -14.56 -4.96
CA GLN A 42 -3.24 -14.95 -6.15
C GLN A 42 -3.68 -14.23 -7.44
N ASN A 43 -4.92 -13.79 -7.51
CA ASN A 43 -5.49 -13.06 -8.65
C ASN A 43 -6.23 -11.80 -8.17
N PRO A 44 -5.51 -10.80 -7.62
CA PRO A 44 -6.12 -9.65 -6.98
C PRO A 44 -6.84 -8.73 -7.97
N ILE A 45 -6.48 -8.77 -9.24
CA ILE A 45 -6.95 -7.82 -10.23
C ILE A 45 -8.01 -8.45 -11.15
N ASN A 46 -9.29 -8.31 -10.80
CA ASN A 46 -10.40 -8.81 -11.62
C ASN A 46 -11.14 -7.70 -12.40
N LYS A 47 -10.71 -6.43 -12.28
CA LYS A 47 -11.46 -5.28 -12.78
C LYS A 47 -10.61 -4.43 -13.71
N PHE A 48 -10.25 -5.00 -14.86
CA PHE A 48 -9.59 -4.22 -15.91
C PHE A 48 -10.63 -3.56 -16.81
N ALA A 49 -10.28 -2.38 -17.32
CA ALA A 49 -10.99 -1.79 -18.43
C ALA A 49 -10.72 -2.58 -19.71
N SER A 50 -11.75 -2.88 -20.47
CA SER A 50 -11.61 -3.38 -21.83
C SER A 50 -11.07 -2.26 -22.72
N GLN A 51 -10.10 -2.61 -23.59
CA GLN A 51 -9.51 -1.67 -24.53
C GLN A 51 -9.99 -1.99 -25.94
N ALA A 52 -10.48 -0.98 -26.64
CA ALA A 52 -10.70 -1.05 -28.08
C ALA A 52 -9.46 -0.49 -28.79
N LEU A 53 -8.84 -1.30 -29.62
CA LEU A 53 -7.65 -0.93 -30.37
C LEU A 53 -7.98 -0.86 -31.87
N THR A 54 -7.28 0.04 -32.58
CA THR A 54 -7.25 0.05 -34.05
C THR A 54 -6.46 -1.15 -34.58
N ALA A 55 -6.57 -1.44 -35.88
CA ALA A 55 -5.81 -2.52 -36.53
C ALA A 55 -4.28 -2.34 -36.41
N ASP A 56 -3.80 -1.10 -36.25
CA ASP A 56 -2.39 -0.73 -36.02
C ASP A 56 -2.03 -0.67 -34.53
N GLY A 57 -2.90 -1.15 -33.62
CA GLY A 57 -2.66 -1.29 -32.18
C GLY A 57 -2.82 0.02 -31.37
N LYS A 58 -3.30 1.11 -31.97
CA LYS A 58 -3.56 2.35 -31.25
C LYS A 58 -4.85 2.24 -30.43
N LEU A 59 -4.83 2.85 -29.23
CA LEU A 59 -5.99 2.88 -28.36
C LEU A 59 -7.09 3.79 -28.95
N LEU A 60 -8.24 3.18 -29.30
CA LEU A 60 -9.46 3.89 -29.69
C LEU A 60 -10.26 4.38 -28.49
N GLY A 61 -10.30 3.59 -27.42
CA GLY A 61 -11.01 3.91 -26.21
C GLY A 61 -10.96 2.80 -25.17
N THR A 62 -11.43 3.09 -23.98
CA THR A 62 -11.55 2.13 -22.88
C THR A 62 -12.98 2.05 -22.40
N TRP A 63 -13.41 0.85 -22.04
CA TRP A 63 -14.70 0.61 -21.43
C TRP A 63 -14.51 -0.15 -20.11
N SER A 64 -15.09 0.38 -19.03
CA SER A 64 -15.11 -0.28 -17.72
C SER A 64 -16.46 -0.10 -17.05
N THR A 65 -16.86 -1.08 -16.25
CA THR A 65 -18.10 -1.02 -15.47
C THR A 65 -17.95 -0.22 -14.17
N SER A 66 -16.72 -0.05 -13.65
CA SER A 66 -16.47 0.61 -12.37
C SER A 66 -15.27 1.53 -12.36
N GLU A 67 -14.13 1.10 -12.89
CA GLU A 67 -12.87 1.85 -12.84
C GLU A 67 -12.10 1.69 -14.15
N ASN A 68 -11.56 2.80 -14.66
CA ASN A 68 -10.76 2.81 -15.89
C ASN A 68 -9.32 2.38 -15.60
N ARG A 69 -9.13 1.12 -15.19
CA ARG A 69 -7.83 0.56 -14.83
C ARG A 69 -7.26 -0.24 -16.00
N ILE A 70 -6.07 0.14 -16.43
CA ILE A 70 -5.30 -0.57 -17.45
C ILE A 70 -4.02 -1.09 -16.80
N PHE A 71 -3.85 -2.41 -16.78
CA PHE A 71 -2.65 -3.03 -16.20
C PHE A 71 -1.41 -2.74 -17.03
N VAL A 72 -0.29 -2.52 -16.34
CA VAL A 72 1.03 -2.37 -16.92
C VAL A 72 1.97 -3.38 -16.27
N ALA A 73 2.67 -4.14 -17.10
CA ALA A 73 3.68 -5.08 -16.62
C ALA A 73 4.91 -4.36 -16.06
N THR A 74 5.65 -5.04 -15.20
CA THR A 74 6.80 -4.48 -14.47
C THR A 74 7.84 -3.85 -15.39
N ASP A 75 8.15 -4.49 -16.51
CA ASP A 75 9.12 -4.04 -17.53
C ASP A 75 8.71 -2.76 -18.27
N SER A 76 7.43 -2.45 -18.24
CA SER A 76 6.84 -1.27 -18.88
C SER A 76 6.66 -0.09 -17.91
N ILE A 77 7.21 -0.18 -16.69
CA ILE A 77 7.19 0.87 -15.66
C ILE A 77 8.59 1.45 -15.49
N SER A 78 8.69 2.78 -15.48
CA SER A 78 9.98 3.46 -15.27
C SER A 78 10.63 3.06 -13.93
N PRO A 79 11.91 2.69 -13.90
CA PRO A 79 12.64 2.38 -12.67
C PRO A 79 12.65 3.54 -11.66
N HIS A 80 12.44 4.76 -12.11
CA HIS A 80 12.34 5.93 -11.23
C HIS A 80 11.13 5.85 -10.30
N LEU A 81 10.01 5.26 -10.75
CA LEU A 81 8.81 5.06 -9.93
C LEU A 81 9.09 4.09 -8.77
N PHE A 82 9.74 2.96 -9.04
CA PHE A 82 10.09 1.98 -8.01
C PHE A 82 11.06 2.56 -6.98
N LYS A 83 12.11 3.24 -7.44
CA LYS A 83 13.09 3.88 -6.55
C LYS A 83 12.45 4.96 -5.67
N ALA A 84 11.64 5.82 -6.26
CA ALA A 84 10.92 6.86 -5.53
C ALA A 84 9.93 6.27 -4.51
N LEU A 85 9.20 5.20 -4.88
CA LEU A 85 8.25 4.53 -4.00
C LEU A 85 8.95 3.94 -2.77
N VAL A 86 10.02 3.19 -2.97
CA VAL A 86 10.81 2.59 -1.88
C VAL A 86 11.40 3.67 -0.99
N ALA A 87 12.08 4.66 -1.56
CA ALA A 87 12.73 5.72 -0.79
C ALA A 87 11.75 6.56 0.04
N THR A 88 10.49 6.68 -0.42
CA THR A 88 9.50 7.59 0.20
C THR A 88 8.58 6.89 1.18
N GLU A 89 8.10 5.71 0.82
CA GLU A 89 7.05 5.00 1.58
C GLU A 89 7.61 3.89 2.46
N ASP A 90 8.71 3.24 2.03
CA ASP A 90 9.23 2.07 2.72
C ASP A 90 10.72 1.81 2.41
N GLU A 91 11.60 2.61 3.02
CA GLU A 91 13.06 2.57 2.78
C GLU A 91 13.68 1.16 2.93
N ARG A 92 13.07 0.31 3.75
CA ARG A 92 13.54 -1.05 4.01
C ARG A 92 12.65 -2.12 3.39
N PHE A 93 11.98 -1.79 2.30
CA PHE A 93 11.02 -2.66 1.63
C PHE A 93 11.59 -4.04 1.30
N TYR A 94 12.85 -4.11 0.91
CA TYR A 94 13.53 -5.37 0.55
C TYR A 94 14.00 -6.19 1.76
N ASP A 95 13.98 -5.61 2.97
CA ASP A 95 14.56 -6.24 4.18
C ASP A 95 13.52 -6.96 5.06
N HIS A 96 12.23 -6.87 4.72
CA HIS A 96 11.14 -7.45 5.52
C HIS A 96 10.13 -8.23 4.66
N CYS A 97 9.31 -9.07 5.30
CA CYS A 97 8.26 -9.87 4.67
C CYS A 97 6.87 -9.31 5.01
N GLY A 98 6.53 -8.14 4.46
CA GLY A 98 5.23 -7.50 4.63
C GLY A 98 5.07 -6.63 5.89
N ILE A 99 5.81 -6.92 6.97
CA ILE A 99 5.79 -6.14 8.21
C ILE A 99 7.19 -5.69 8.56
N ASP A 100 7.39 -4.37 8.70
CA ASP A 100 8.63 -3.81 9.22
C ASP A 100 8.52 -3.58 10.73
N ALA A 101 8.98 -4.57 11.51
CA ALA A 101 8.96 -4.51 12.97
C ALA A 101 9.76 -3.33 13.55
N LYS A 102 10.87 -2.94 12.88
CA LYS A 102 11.70 -1.80 13.33
C LYS A 102 10.99 -0.46 13.08
N ALA A 103 10.34 -0.30 11.90
CA ALA A 103 9.54 0.91 11.61
C ALA A 103 8.32 0.99 12.53
N LEU A 104 7.66 -0.14 12.79
CA LEU A 104 6.54 -0.20 13.72
C LEU A 104 6.97 0.20 15.14
N GLY A 105 8.05 -0.38 15.67
CA GLY A 105 8.61 0.00 16.97
C GLY A 105 8.97 1.47 17.04
N ARG A 106 9.65 2.01 16.02
CA ARG A 106 9.95 3.44 15.90
C ARG A 106 8.69 4.31 15.92
N ALA A 107 7.66 3.91 15.18
CA ALA A 107 6.39 4.65 15.11
C ALA A 107 5.66 4.66 16.46
N VAL A 108 5.63 3.52 17.17
CA VAL A 108 5.04 3.41 18.52
C VAL A 108 5.77 4.31 19.51
N VAL A 109 7.10 4.28 19.54
CA VAL A 109 7.90 5.12 20.45
C VAL A 109 7.72 6.61 20.12
N LYS A 110 7.91 7.01 18.86
CA LYS A 110 7.86 8.42 18.47
C LYS A 110 6.46 9.02 18.60
N ARG A 111 5.42 8.31 18.17
CA ARG A 111 4.04 8.81 18.23
C ARG A 111 3.39 8.58 19.58
N GLY A 112 3.55 7.38 20.16
CA GLY A 112 2.88 6.98 21.40
C GLY A 112 3.53 7.58 22.64
N ILE A 113 4.87 7.59 22.71
CA ILE A 113 5.60 8.03 23.91
C ILE A 113 6.04 9.48 23.78
N MET A 114 6.59 9.88 22.61
CA MET A 114 7.16 11.21 22.41
C MET A 114 6.17 12.24 21.84
N GLY A 115 4.94 11.84 21.50
CA GLY A 115 3.90 12.75 20.96
C GLY A 115 4.23 13.35 19.58
N GLN A 116 5.20 12.81 18.85
CA GLN A 116 5.63 13.32 17.55
C GLN A 116 4.69 12.85 16.44
N HIS A 117 3.60 13.55 16.20
CA HIS A 117 2.61 13.18 15.16
C HIS A 117 3.16 13.21 13.72
N ASN A 118 4.23 13.96 13.47
CA ASN A 118 4.89 14.05 12.15
C ASN A 118 5.96 12.98 11.91
N ALA A 119 6.23 12.09 12.87
CA ALA A 119 7.12 10.96 12.67
C ALA A 119 6.54 10.05 11.59
N GLY A 120 7.34 9.67 10.59
CA GLY A 120 6.96 8.86 9.42
C GLY A 120 6.07 7.65 9.75
N GLY A 121 5.32 7.15 8.79
CA GLY A 121 4.44 5.99 8.95
C GLY A 121 5.20 4.71 9.29
N GLY A 122 4.55 3.80 10.00
CA GLY A 122 5.06 2.45 10.23
C GLY A 122 4.40 1.40 9.32
N SER A 123 3.66 1.84 8.28
CA SER A 123 3.01 0.93 7.34
C SER A 123 3.91 0.71 6.13
N THR A 124 4.07 -0.55 5.72
CA THR A 124 4.85 -0.95 4.55
C THR A 124 4.06 -0.76 3.25
N ILE A 125 4.74 -0.80 2.10
CA ILE A 125 4.11 -0.80 0.76
C ILE A 125 3.12 -1.96 0.66
N THR A 126 3.49 -3.16 1.11
CA THR A 126 2.63 -4.35 1.06
C THR A 126 1.39 -4.20 1.93
N GLN A 127 1.48 -3.58 3.12
CA GLN A 127 0.31 -3.26 3.95
C GLN A 127 -0.60 -2.23 3.30
N GLN A 128 -0.03 -1.24 2.62
CA GLN A 128 -0.82 -0.27 1.87
C GLN A 128 -1.54 -0.92 0.70
N LEU A 129 -0.89 -1.84 -0.02
CA LEU A 129 -1.51 -2.65 -1.07
C LEU A 129 -2.64 -3.52 -0.51
N ALA A 130 -2.40 -4.27 0.58
CA ALA A 130 -3.41 -5.08 1.25
C ALA A 130 -4.66 -4.26 1.62
N LYS A 131 -4.44 -3.05 2.14
CA LYS A 131 -5.52 -2.11 2.44
C LYS A 131 -6.29 -1.68 1.20
N GLN A 132 -5.61 -1.35 0.11
CA GLN A 132 -6.26 -0.92 -1.14
C GLN A 132 -7.11 -2.04 -1.76
N LEU A 133 -6.61 -3.28 -1.70
CA LEU A 133 -7.26 -4.44 -2.30
C LEU A 133 -8.46 -4.95 -1.50
N TYR A 134 -8.34 -5.00 -0.16
CA TYR A 134 -9.23 -5.80 0.69
C TYR A 134 -9.86 -5.04 1.84
N SER A 135 -9.35 -3.86 2.22
CA SER A 135 -9.92 -3.09 3.32
C SER A 135 -10.85 -2.01 2.79
N GLY A 136 -12.13 -2.12 3.08
CA GLY A 136 -13.09 -1.06 2.83
C GLY A 136 -12.80 0.20 3.67
N LYS A 137 -13.52 1.30 3.38
CA LYS A 137 -13.43 2.53 4.17
C LYS A 137 -13.95 2.25 5.59
N ALA A 138 -13.10 2.41 6.60
CA ALA A 138 -13.52 2.32 8.00
C ALA A 138 -14.48 3.45 8.36
N SER A 139 -15.62 3.12 8.94
CA SER A 139 -16.64 4.09 9.35
C SER A 139 -16.28 4.76 10.69
N ASN A 140 -15.46 4.12 11.52
CA ASN A 140 -15.06 4.63 12.82
C ASN A 140 -13.64 4.21 13.22
N THR A 141 -13.12 4.83 14.27
CA THR A 141 -11.73 4.62 14.77
C THR A 141 -11.52 3.17 15.25
N LEU A 142 -12.51 2.55 15.88
CA LEU A 142 -12.41 1.18 16.37
C LEU A 142 -12.29 0.18 15.21
N GLN A 143 -13.12 0.33 14.18
CA GLN A 143 -13.04 -0.49 12.98
C GLN A 143 -11.67 -0.34 12.28
N ARG A 144 -11.14 0.89 12.23
CA ARG A 144 -9.81 1.14 11.67
C ARG A 144 -8.70 0.45 12.47
N LEU A 145 -8.82 0.40 13.79
CA LEU A 145 -7.89 -0.31 14.66
C LEU A 145 -7.92 -1.81 14.43
N LEU A 146 -9.11 -2.39 14.27
CA LEU A 146 -9.31 -3.82 13.99
C LEU A 146 -8.90 -4.22 12.57
N GLN A 147 -8.92 -3.29 11.61
CA GLN A 147 -8.44 -3.55 10.25
C GLN A 147 -6.93 -3.73 10.17
N LYS A 148 -6.15 -3.11 11.07
CA LYS A 148 -4.68 -3.17 11.02
C LYS A 148 -4.09 -4.58 11.13
N PRO A 149 -4.49 -5.42 12.10
CA PRO A 149 -4.03 -6.81 12.14
C PRO A 149 -4.40 -7.62 10.90
N ILE A 150 -5.57 -7.36 10.30
CA ILE A 150 -6.00 -8.01 9.06
C ILE A 150 -5.09 -7.60 7.90
N GLU A 151 -4.80 -6.30 7.76
CA GLU A 151 -3.85 -5.78 6.77
C GLU A 151 -2.47 -6.44 6.93
N TRP A 152 -2.01 -6.70 8.15
CA TRP A 152 -0.73 -7.36 8.42
C TRP A 152 -0.72 -8.83 7.97
N VAL A 153 -1.76 -9.58 8.29
CA VAL A 153 -1.88 -10.98 7.86
C VAL A 153 -1.92 -11.06 6.34
N ILE A 154 -2.76 -10.25 5.69
CA ILE A 154 -2.85 -10.20 4.23
C ILE A 154 -1.51 -9.78 3.60
N ALA A 155 -0.79 -8.80 4.19
CA ALA A 155 0.50 -8.38 3.68
C ALA A 155 1.54 -9.50 3.73
N VAL A 156 1.58 -10.29 4.80
CA VAL A 156 2.46 -11.47 4.89
C VAL A 156 2.08 -12.52 3.85
N GLU A 157 0.78 -12.75 3.62
CA GLU A 157 0.33 -13.67 2.57
C GLU A 157 0.71 -13.17 1.17
N ILE A 158 0.52 -11.89 0.85
CA ILE A 158 0.95 -11.31 -0.43
C ILE A 158 2.45 -11.56 -0.66
N GLU A 159 3.30 -11.34 0.34
CA GLU A 159 4.75 -11.55 0.24
C GLU A 159 5.17 -13.02 0.05
N ARG A 160 4.28 -13.97 0.30
CA ARG A 160 4.52 -15.41 0.01
C ARG A 160 4.30 -15.76 -1.44
N TYR A 161 3.45 -15.01 -2.15
CA TYR A 161 3.05 -15.32 -3.52
C TYR A 161 3.67 -14.40 -4.56
N TYR A 162 4.08 -13.20 -4.17
CA TYR A 162 4.59 -12.18 -5.08
C TYR A 162 6.02 -11.76 -4.71
N THR A 163 6.82 -11.53 -5.72
CA THR A 163 8.13 -10.88 -5.58
C THR A 163 7.96 -9.40 -5.21
N LYS A 164 8.99 -8.78 -4.69
CA LYS A 164 8.99 -7.36 -4.33
C LYS A 164 8.62 -6.45 -5.52
N ASP A 165 9.14 -6.75 -6.69
CA ASP A 165 8.85 -5.97 -7.90
C ASP A 165 7.40 -6.14 -8.36
N GLU A 166 6.84 -7.35 -8.25
CA GLU A 166 5.42 -7.59 -8.53
C GLU A 166 4.52 -6.85 -7.53
N ILE A 167 4.88 -6.81 -6.24
CA ILE A 167 4.13 -6.07 -5.22
C ILE A 167 4.11 -4.58 -5.54
N MET A 168 5.25 -3.99 -5.90
CA MET A 168 5.32 -2.58 -6.31
C MET A 168 4.52 -2.33 -7.59
N THR A 169 4.59 -3.25 -8.55
CA THR A 169 3.82 -3.19 -9.79
C THR A 169 2.32 -3.22 -9.50
N LEU A 170 1.86 -4.13 -8.65
CA LEU A 170 0.47 -4.20 -8.21
C LEU A 170 0.06 -2.90 -7.50
N TYR A 171 0.88 -2.39 -6.58
CA TYR A 171 0.62 -1.15 -5.87
C TYR A 171 0.38 0.02 -6.83
N LEU A 172 1.27 0.21 -7.81
CA LEU A 172 1.17 1.28 -8.79
C LEU A 172 -0.02 1.11 -9.75
N ASN A 173 -0.35 -0.13 -10.13
CA ASN A 173 -1.52 -0.42 -10.95
C ASN A 173 -2.84 -0.26 -10.20
N TYR A 174 -2.81 -0.34 -8.87
CA TYR A 174 -4.02 -0.28 -8.05
C TYR A 174 -4.33 1.11 -7.49
N PHE A 175 -3.31 1.96 -7.35
CA PHE A 175 -3.44 3.24 -6.69
C PHE A 175 -4.35 4.20 -7.47
N ASP A 176 -5.29 4.85 -6.76
CA ASP A 176 -6.18 5.88 -7.32
C ASP A 176 -5.52 7.26 -7.19
N PHE A 177 -5.08 7.80 -8.33
CA PHE A 177 -4.47 9.13 -8.43
C PHE A 177 -5.50 10.24 -8.59
N LEU A 178 -6.79 9.94 -8.44
CA LEU A 178 -7.92 10.85 -8.69
C LEU A 178 -8.07 11.28 -10.16
N HIS A 179 -9.07 12.13 -10.44
CA HIS A 179 -9.38 12.58 -11.81
C HIS A 179 -9.55 11.44 -12.82
N ASN A 180 -10.19 10.35 -12.39
CA ASN A 180 -10.38 9.13 -13.18
C ASN A 180 -9.07 8.43 -13.59
N ALA A 181 -7.96 8.76 -12.90
CA ALA A 181 -6.64 8.19 -13.12
C ALA A 181 -6.38 7.05 -12.13
N VAL A 182 -7.02 5.89 -12.36
CA VAL A 182 -6.80 4.68 -11.58
C VAL A 182 -5.67 3.86 -12.20
N GLY A 183 -4.61 3.66 -11.43
CA GLY A 183 -3.39 2.99 -11.85
C GLY A 183 -2.41 3.89 -12.60
N ILE A 184 -1.17 3.45 -12.63
CA ILE A 184 -0.02 4.23 -13.11
C ILE A 184 -0.10 4.58 -14.59
N LYS A 185 -0.68 3.70 -15.44
CA LYS A 185 -0.82 3.96 -16.88
C LYS A 185 -1.74 5.14 -17.13
N THR A 186 -2.90 5.11 -16.49
CA THR A 186 -3.89 6.19 -16.62
C THR A 186 -3.35 7.47 -16.00
N ALA A 187 -2.66 7.39 -14.86
CA ALA A 187 -2.06 8.55 -14.20
C ALA A 187 -0.96 9.21 -15.06
N ALA A 188 -0.05 8.41 -15.64
CA ALA A 188 0.99 8.93 -16.52
C ALA A 188 0.39 9.66 -17.74
N ASN A 189 -0.67 9.10 -18.32
CA ASN A 189 -1.36 9.73 -19.45
C ASN A 189 -2.13 10.98 -19.04
N VAL A 190 -2.92 10.94 -17.96
CA VAL A 190 -3.76 12.07 -17.52
C VAL A 190 -2.92 13.27 -17.08
N TYR A 191 -1.85 13.04 -16.32
CA TYR A 191 -1.06 14.14 -15.76
C TYR A 191 0.08 14.61 -16.67
N PHE A 192 0.61 13.74 -17.56
CA PHE A 192 1.80 14.05 -18.37
C PHE A 192 1.66 13.72 -19.85
N GLY A 193 0.59 13.07 -20.31
CA GLY A 193 0.42 12.64 -21.70
C GLY A 193 1.46 11.60 -22.15
N LYS A 194 1.99 10.79 -21.23
CA LYS A 194 3.09 9.83 -21.44
C LYS A 194 2.71 8.42 -21.04
N THR A 195 3.52 7.46 -21.50
CA THR A 195 3.48 6.09 -20.94
C THR A 195 4.26 6.03 -19.62
N PRO A 196 4.01 5.03 -18.74
CA PRO A 196 4.75 4.90 -17.48
C PRO A 196 6.26 4.70 -17.65
N SER A 197 6.71 4.12 -18.76
CA SER A 197 8.13 3.92 -19.07
C SER A 197 8.85 5.21 -19.45
N GLU A 198 8.14 6.19 -20.00
CA GLU A 198 8.68 7.48 -20.47
C GLU A 198 8.76 8.55 -19.37
N LEU A 199 8.26 8.24 -18.16
CA LEU A 199 8.25 9.19 -17.07
C LEU A 199 9.67 9.53 -16.62
N THR A 200 9.95 10.82 -16.60
CA THR A 200 11.19 11.37 -16.04
C THR A 200 11.22 11.22 -14.51
N ILE A 201 12.39 11.39 -13.90
CA ILE A 201 12.54 11.34 -12.44
C ILE A 201 11.63 12.34 -11.72
N THR A 202 11.45 13.53 -12.27
CA THR A 202 10.59 14.58 -11.69
C THR A 202 9.10 14.23 -11.77
N GLU A 203 8.67 13.64 -12.88
CA GLU A 203 7.29 13.20 -13.08
C GLU A 203 6.99 11.98 -12.20
N ALA A 204 7.92 11.03 -12.11
CA ALA A 204 7.81 9.88 -11.21
C ALA A 204 7.70 10.35 -9.75
N ALA A 205 8.56 11.26 -9.30
CA ALA A 205 8.51 11.83 -7.96
C ALA A 205 7.20 12.59 -7.69
N THR A 206 6.60 13.21 -8.70
CA THR A 206 5.29 13.86 -8.58
C THR A 206 4.20 12.84 -8.29
N LEU A 207 4.10 11.76 -9.08
CA LEU A 207 3.09 10.72 -8.86
C LEU A 207 3.30 9.99 -7.52
N ILE A 208 4.54 9.66 -7.18
CA ILE A 208 4.81 9.03 -5.87
C ILE A 208 4.52 9.99 -4.72
N GLY A 209 4.79 11.28 -4.89
CA GLY A 209 4.38 12.30 -3.91
C GLY A 209 2.88 12.32 -3.63
N MET A 210 2.06 12.06 -4.64
CA MET A 210 0.60 11.93 -4.51
C MET A 210 0.19 10.69 -3.72
N CYS A 211 0.98 9.61 -3.68
CA CYS A 211 0.63 8.39 -2.96
C CYS A 211 0.38 8.63 -1.46
N LYS A 212 1.01 9.62 -0.87
CA LYS A 212 0.77 9.99 0.53
C LYS A 212 -0.64 10.53 0.78
N ASN A 213 -1.13 11.39 -0.09
CA ASN A 213 -2.50 11.94 -0.08
C ASN A 213 -2.81 12.56 -1.45
N PRO A 214 -3.50 11.83 -2.34
CA PRO A 214 -3.74 12.29 -3.70
C PRO A 214 -4.67 13.51 -3.80
N SER A 215 -5.48 13.76 -2.77
CA SER A 215 -6.32 14.96 -2.72
C SER A 215 -5.53 16.23 -2.34
N LEU A 216 -4.51 16.06 -1.48
CA LEU A 216 -3.72 17.19 -0.96
C LEU A 216 -2.56 17.56 -1.87
N PHE A 217 -1.91 16.56 -2.48
CA PHE A 217 -0.72 16.73 -3.31
C PHE A 217 -1.01 16.59 -4.81
N ASN A 218 -2.20 16.96 -5.24
CA ASN A 218 -2.63 16.89 -6.63
C ASN A 218 -2.16 18.13 -7.42
N PRO A 219 -1.43 17.95 -8.54
CA PRO A 219 -0.90 19.07 -9.32
C PRO A 219 -1.98 19.94 -9.95
N VAL A 220 -3.15 19.37 -10.25
CA VAL A 220 -4.30 20.12 -10.82
C VAL A 220 -5.00 20.95 -9.76
N ARG A 221 -5.01 20.47 -8.50
CA ARG A 221 -5.72 21.13 -7.40
C ARG A 221 -4.86 22.15 -6.66
N ASP A 222 -3.59 21.81 -6.38
CA ASP A 222 -2.64 22.66 -5.65
C ASP A 222 -1.22 22.34 -6.13
N ALA A 223 -0.81 23.05 -7.18
CA ALA A 223 0.49 22.86 -7.82
C ALA A 223 1.66 23.12 -6.87
N GLU A 224 1.53 24.10 -5.96
CA GLU A 224 2.60 24.47 -5.04
C GLU A 224 2.84 23.38 -3.97
N ARG A 225 1.78 22.88 -3.35
CA ARG A 225 1.91 21.74 -2.39
C ARG A 225 2.40 20.48 -3.07
N CYS A 226 1.94 20.23 -4.30
CA CYS A 226 2.44 19.13 -5.10
C CYS A 226 3.95 19.28 -5.35
N ARG A 227 4.42 20.45 -5.74
CA ARG A 227 5.83 20.76 -5.96
C ARG A 227 6.67 20.58 -4.69
N GLN A 228 6.19 21.09 -3.56
CA GLN A 228 6.86 20.90 -2.25
C GLN A 228 6.98 19.42 -1.90
N ARG A 229 5.90 18.65 -2.08
CA ARG A 229 5.89 17.20 -1.79
C ARG A 229 6.81 16.43 -2.74
N ARG A 230 6.78 16.75 -4.05
CA ARG A 230 7.69 16.18 -5.05
C ARG A 230 9.16 16.37 -4.66
N ASN A 231 9.52 17.55 -4.18
CA ASN A 231 10.90 17.87 -3.79
C ASN A 231 11.36 17.14 -2.51
N VAL A 232 10.45 16.51 -1.78
CA VAL A 232 10.75 15.65 -0.63
C VAL A 232 10.96 14.19 -1.07
N VAL A 233 10.37 13.79 -2.20
CA VAL A 233 10.53 12.47 -2.80
C VAL A 233 11.88 12.37 -3.52
#